data_c1d2ee2a3c0effc5aad5c841d4d13ec1
#
_entry.id   c1d2ee2a3c0effc5aad5c841d4d13ec1
#
_cell.length_a   1.000
_cell.length_b   1.000
_cell.length_c   1.000
_cell.angle_alpha   90.00
_cell.angle_beta   90.00
_cell.angle_gamma   90.00
#
_symmetry.space_group_name_H-M   'P 1'
#
loop_
_entity.id
_entity.type
_entity.pdbx_description
1 polymer ?
#
loop_
_entity_poly.entity_id
_entity_poly.type
_entity_poly.pdbx_seq_one_letter_code
_entity_poly.pdbx_strand_id
1 'polypeptide(L)'
;MPGLRGAITEDHLSRLVAETHKDVLSRENTIPLGQLLRRVRPSDRYFHSALAQERFHLVGEFKNKCPIEGDLNRPNQAQTLLAALEDKSSALAVHCSEMYGGSPALLKRLRAITDLPMLCANLIIRPYQVVEARVWGADAVLFMPSLVEQRTLGELMSQARILNMAAVVLVHDEAELEAAIRCRARIIAVGGRVPHTLEVDHRRMRQLLDKVPSDRIRLAVGGFNKKSQLSELRHEIDGVMVGTALMKSTRPQQLIRQLGFT
;
A
#
# COMPACT_ATOMS: atom_id res chain seq x y z
N MET A 1 4.62 17.17 18.28
CA MET A 1 5.79 16.41 17.79
C MET A 1 6.31 17.12 16.57
N PRO A 2 7.60 17.50 16.46
CA PRO A 2 8.14 18.08 15.23
C PRO A 2 8.02 17.06 14.11
N GLY A 3 7.51 17.50 12.95
CA GLY A 3 7.35 16.64 11.78
C GLY A 3 8.70 16.04 11.36
N LEU A 4 8.66 14.81 10.87
CA LEU A 4 9.77 14.08 10.24
C LEU A 4 10.33 14.88 9.03
N ARG A 5 11.05 15.95 9.31
CA ARG A 5 11.93 16.62 8.35
C ARG A 5 13.31 15.99 8.49
N GLY A 6 13.50 14.81 7.94
CA GLY A 6 14.78 14.13 7.98
C GLY A 6 14.77 12.84 7.17
N ALA A 7 15.90 12.51 6.57
CA ALA A 7 16.15 11.28 5.86
C ALA A 7 15.73 10.05 6.71
N ILE A 8 15.10 9.05 6.10
CA ILE A 8 14.91 7.75 6.72
C ILE A 8 16.29 7.07 6.70
N THR A 9 16.99 7.13 7.84
CA THR A 9 18.26 6.44 8.06
C THR A 9 17.99 5.00 8.48
N GLU A 10 19.00 4.13 8.42
CA GLU A 10 18.91 2.76 8.96
C GLU A 10 18.49 2.76 10.44
N ASP A 11 18.98 3.73 11.23
CA ASP A 11 18.59 3.92 12.62
C ASP A 11 17.09 4.28 12.76
N HIS A 12 16.56 5.09 11.85
CA HIS A 12 15.14 5.43 11.83
C HIS A 12 14.27 4.22 11.48
N LEU A 13 14.68 3.44 10.47
CA LEU A 13 13.98 2.21 10.09
C LEU A 13 13.98 1.19 11.22
N SER A 14 15.14 1.00 11.88
CA SER A 14 15.28 0.10 13.03
C SER A 14 14.37 0.50 14.20
N ARG A 15 14.27 1.80 14.49
CA ARG A 15 13.32 2.32 15.50
C ARG A 15 11.88 2.05 15.12
N LEU A 16 11.51 2.29 13.87
CA LEU A 16 10.15 2.00 13.38
C LEU A 16 9.78 0.52 13.50
N VAL A 17 10.71 -0.37 13.16
CA VAL A 17 10.53 -1.82 13.32
C VAL A 17 10.37 -2.17 14.80
N ALA A 18 11.21 -1.62 15.69
CA ALA A 18 11.14 -1.88 17.13
C ALA A 18 9.81 -1.37 17.74
N GLU A 19 9.39 -0.15 17.39
CA GLU A 19 8.11 0.42 17.83
C GLU A 19 6.93 -0.42 17.31
N THR A 20 6.96 -0.79 16.02
CA THR A 20 5.94 -1.67 15.42
C THR A 20 5.89 -3.01 16.13
N HIS A 21 7.05 -3.61 16.46
CA HIS A 21 7.11 -4.87 17.17
C HIS A 21 6.46 -4.78 18.55
N LYS A 22 6.78 -3.74 19.31
CA LYS A 22 6.19 -3.48 20.65
C LYS A 22 4.67 -3.31 20.57
N ASP A 23 4.20 -2.55 19.59
CA ASP A 23 2.78 -2.29 19.38
C ASP A 23 2.03 -3.57 18.98
N VAL A 24 2.60 -4.37 18.08
CA VAL A 24 2.03 -5.67 17.69
C VAL A 24 1.92 -6.62 18.88
N LEU A 25 2.97 -6.70 19.72
CA LEU A 25 2.93 -7.53 20.94
C LEU A 25 1.82 -7.08 21.90
N SER A 26 1.64 -5.77 22.08
CA SER A 26 0.56 -5.22 22.91
C SER A 26 -0.82 -5.63 22.40
N ARG A 27 -1.03 -5.57 21.08
CA ARG A 27 -2.28 -6.00 20.45
C ARG A 27 -2.51 -7.51 20.55
N GLU A 28 -1.45 -8.31 20.35
CA GLU A 28 -1.50 -9.77 20.46
C GLU A 28 -1.82 -10.22 21.89
N ASN A 29 -1.31 -9.51 22.91
CA ASN A 29 -1.68 -9.73 24.32
C ASN A 29 -3.15 -9.39 24.60
N THR A 30 -3.68 -8.36 23.95
CA THR A 30 -5.08 -7.93 24.09
C THR A 30 -6.04 -8.86 23.35
N ILE A 31 -5.69 -9.24 22.12
CA ILE A 31 -6.47 -10.14 21.25
C ILE A 31 -5.51 -11.22 20.74
N PRO A 32 -5.40 -12.36 21.44
CA PRO A 32 -4.53 -13.45 21.04
C PRO A 32 -4.83 -13.98 19.64
N LEU A 33 -3.80 -14.44 18.91
CA LEU A 33 -3.91 -14.98 17.55
C LEU A 33 -5.05 -16.01 17.42
N GLY A 34 -5.22 -16.89 18.40
CA GLY A 34 -6.31 -17.88 18.42
C GLY A 34 -7.71 -17.26 18.40
N GLN A 35 -7.89 -16.05 18.93
CA GLN A 35 -9.16 -15.32 18.81
C GLN A 35 -9.37 -14.74 17.43
N LEU A 36 -8.32 -14.22 16.79
CA LEU A 36 -8.38 -13.74 15.41
C LEU A 36 -8.67 -14.89 14.44
N LEU A 37 -8.03 -16.04 14.63
CA LEU A 37 -8.23 -17.23 13.78
C LEU A 37 -9.68 -17.76 13.83
N ARG A 38 -10.40 -17.58 14.93
CA ARG A 38 -11.83 -17.93 15.00
C ARG A 38 -12.73 -17.01 14.19
N ARG A 39 -12.28 -15.76 13.95
CA ARG A 39 -13.06 -14.71 13.26
C ARG A 39 -12.67 -14.57 11.79
N VAL A 40 -11.43 -14.89 11.44
CA VAL A 40 -10.91 -14.71 10.10
C VAL A 40 -11.64 -15.63 9.11
N ARG A 41 -11.91 -15.10 7.92
CA ARG A 41 -12.36 -15.85 6.74
C ARG A 41 -11.46 -15.48 5.58
N PRO A 42 -11.12 -16.40 4.69
CA PRO A 42 -10.38 -16.07 3.46
C PRO A 42 -11.07 -14.94 2.68
N SER A 43 -10.29 -14.18 1.93
CA SER A 43 -10.86 -13.13 1.07
C SER A 43 -11.66 -13.75 -0.08
N ASP A 44 -12.81 -13.15 -0.39
CA ASP A 44 -13.66 -13.43 -1.54
C ASP A 44 -13.53 -12.37 -2.64
N ARG A 45 -12.66 -11.36 -2.45
CA ARG A 45 -12.35 -10.30 -3.41
C ARG A 45 -10.92 -10.47 -3.91
N TYR A 46 -10.78 -10.69 -5.20
CA TYR A 46 -9.51 -11.06 -5.82
C TYR A 46 -8.74 -9.82 -6.25
N PHE A 47 -7.97 -9.21 -5.32
CA PHE A 47 -7.15 -8.02 -5.56
C PHE A 47 -6.20 -8.19 -6.75
N HIS A 48 -5.56 -9.36 -6.88
CA HIS A 48 -4.69 -9.66 -8.01
C HIS A 48 -5.47 -9.62 -9.34
N SER A 49 -6.62 -10.28 -9.42
CA SER A 49 -7.42 -10.36 -10.65
C SER A 49 -7.99 -9.00 -11.06
N ALA A 50 -8.26 -8.11 -10.09
CA ALA A 50 -8.70 -6.74 -10.37
C ALA A 50 -7.61 -5.92 -11.07
N LEU A 51 -6.34 -6.25 -10.86
CA LEU A 51 -5.18 -5.58 -11.47
C LEU A 51 -4.59 -6.35 -12.68
N ALA A 52 -5.08 -7.55 -12.98
CA ALA A 52 -4.60 -8.38 -14.09
C ALA A 52 -5.41 -8.14 -15.40
N GLN A 53 -6.35 -7.21 -15.42
CA GLN A 53 -7.12 -6.86 -16.59
C GLN A 53 -6.29 -6.00 -17.56
N GLU A 54 -6.55 -6.11 -18.87
CA GLU A 54 -5.84 -5.34 -19.90
C GLU A 54 -6.27 -3.86 -19.90
N ARG A 55 -5.90 -3.13 -18.88
CA ARG A 55 -6.09 -1.67 -18.77
C ARG A 55 -5.06 -1.08 -17.80
N PHE A 56 -4.87 0.23 -17.88
CA PHE A 56 -4.04 0.94 -16.92
C PHE A 56 -4.84 1.19 -15.62
N HIS A 57 -4.35 0.67 -14.50
CA HIS A 57 -5.09 0.64 -13.23
C HIS A 57 -4.79 1.85 -12.33
N LEU A 58 -5.83 2.34 -11.68
CA LEU A 58 -5.72 3.24 -10.55
C LEU A 58 -5.95 2.45 -9.24
N VAL A 59 -5.03 2.57 -8.30
CA VAL A 59 -5.23 2.19 -6.90
C VAL A 59 -5.34 3.48 -6.09
N GLY A 60 -6.52 3.78 -5.58
CA GLY A 60 -6.77 4.98 -4.77
C GLY A 60 -6.29 4.77 -3.33
N GLU A 61 -5.38 5.64 -2.84
CA GLU A 61 -4.76 5.47 -1.53
C GLU A 61 -5.36 6.43 -0.49
N PHE A 62 -5.85 5.86 0.60
CA PHE A 62 -6.35 6.57 1.78
C PHE A 62 -5.28 6.68 2.85
N LYS A 63 -4.87 7.92 3.17
CA LYS A 63 -3.97 8.24 4.27
C LYS A 63 -4.26 9.63 4.80
N ASN A 64 -4.22 9.80 6.12
CA ASN A 64 -4.52 11.09 6.74
C ASN A 64 -3.29 11.95 7.00
N LYS A 65 -2.09 11.37 6.86
CA LYS A 65 -0.81 12.06 7.02
C LYS A 65 0.17 11.72 5.91
N CYS A 66 1.01 12.66 5.58
CA CYS A 66 2.16 12.46 4.70
C CYS A 66 3.43 12.88 5.46
N PRO A 67 4.52 12.11 5.44
CA PRO A 67 5.75 12.48 6.17
C PRO A 67 6.31 13.86 5.79
N ILE A 68 6.09 14.29 4.55
CA ILE A 68 6.59 15.58 4.04
C ILE A 68 5.56 16.70 4.22
N GLU A 69 4.27 16.40 3.98
CA GLU A 69 3.22 17.42 3.88
C GLU A 69 2.37 17.53 5.15
N GLY A 70 2.64 16.70 6.14
CA GLY A 70 1.90 16.70 7.40
C GLY A 70 0.49 16.14 7.28
N ASP A 71 -0.45 16.73 8.01
CA ASP A 71 -1.85 16.29 8.04
C ASP A 71 -2.55 16.61 6.72
N LEU A 72 -3.22 15.58 6.16
CA LEU A 72 -3.99 15.65 4.92
C LEU A 72 -5.50 15.56 5.18
N ASN A 73 -5.88 15.28 6.43
CA ASN A 73 -7.27 14.98 6.79
C ASN A 73 -8.19 16.20 6.68
N ARG A 74 -9.37 15.99 6.10
CA ARG A 74 -10.46 16.98 6.01
C ARG A 74 -11.77 16.31 6.43
N PRO A 75 -12.75 17.08 6.98
CA PRO A 75 -14.06 16.51 7.30
C PRO A 75 -14.71 15.81 6.10
N ASN A 76 -15.26 14.62 6.32
CA ASN A 76 -15.95 13.78 5.31
C ASN A 76 -15.11 13.36 4.09
N GLN A 77 -13.80 13.55 4.13
CA GLN A 77 -12.90 13.30 3.00
C GLN A 77 -12.91 11.84 2.54
N ALA A 78 -12.96 10.88 3.47
CA ALA A 78 -12.95 9.46 3.10
C ALA A 78 -14.18 9.07 2.26
N GLN A 79 -15.36 9.55 2.60
CA GLN A 79 -16.60 9.28 1.84
C GLN A 79 -16.57 9.97 0.47
N THR A 80 -16.16 11.24 0.41
CA THR A 80 -16.04 11.99 -0.84
C THR A 80 -15.01 11.35 -1.79
N LEU A 81 -13.88 10.89 -1.25
CA LEU A 81 -12.86 10.23 -2.03
C LEU A 81 -13.33 8.85 -2.49
N LEU A 82 -13.98 8.07 -1.63
CA LEU A 82 -14.52 6.77 -2.01
C LEU A 82 -15.51 6.90 -3.18
N ALA A 83 -16.48 7.80 -3.08
CA ALA A 83 -17.45 8.06 -4.14
C ALA A 83 -16.80 8.49 -5.48
N ALA A 84 -15.63 9.15 -5.41
CA ALA A 84 -14.86 9.51 -6.59
C ALA A 84 -14.08 8.34 -7.21
N LEU A 85 -13.75 7.33 -6.41
CA LEU A 85 -12.94 6.19 -6.81
C LEU A 85 -13.76 4.96 -7.24
N GLU A 86 -15.01 4.84 -6.79
CA GLU A 86 -15.85 3.63 -6.93
C GLU A 86 -15.85 3.05 -8.35
N ASP A 87 -16.09 3.90 -9.35
CA ASP A 87 -16.16 3.47 -10.77
C ASP A 87 -14.83 3.65 -11.54
N LYS A 88 -13.81 4.22 -10.92
CA LYS A 88 -12.59 4.64 -11.62
C LYS A 88 -11.34 3.90 -11.13
N SER A 89 -11.36 3.36 -9.93
CA SER A 89 -10.25 2.58 -9.40
C SER A 89 -10.50 1.08 -9.51
N SER A 90 -9.42 0.33 -9.64
CA SER A 90 -9.47 -1.13 -9.64
C SER A 90 -9.39 -1.70 -8.22
N ALA A 91 -8.83 -0.93 -7.30
CA ALA A 91 -8.66 -1.29 -5.90
C ALA A 91 -8.38 -0.03 -5.06
N LEU A 92 -8.45 -0.20 -3.75
CA LEU A 92 -8.11 0.82 -2.77
C LEU A 92 -6.88 0.38 -1.97
N ALA A 93 -6.05 1.34 -1.56
CA ALA A 93 -5.02 1.14 -0.54
C ALA A 93 -5.40 1.97 0.70
N VAL A 94 -5.35 1.36 1.88
CA VAL A 94 -5.75 2.01 3.13
C VAL A 94 -4.61 1.91 4.13
N HIS A 95 -4.06 3.05 4.53
CA HIS A 95 -3.07 3.08 5.61
C HIS A 95 -3.74 2.79 6.95
N CYS A 96 -3.20 1.79 7.66
CA CYS A 96 -3.67 1.37 8.98
C CYS A 96 -2.67 1.75 10.09
N SER A 97 -1.52 2.34 9.75
CA SER A 97 -0.51 2.80 10.69
C SER A 97 -0.79 4.23 11.16
N GLU A 98 -0.61 4.50 12.44
CA GLU A 98 -0.70 5.85 13.03
C GLU A 98 0.29 6.84 12.43
N MET A 99 1.46 6.36 11.97
CA MET A 99 2.45 7.17 11.26
C MET A 99 1.84 7.92 10.05
N TYR A 100 0.93 7.27 9.33
CA TYR A 100 0.21 7.87 8.20
C TYR A 100 -1.19 8.37 8.60
N GLY A 101 -1.43 8.56 9.91
CA GLY A 101 -2.73 8.96 10.45
C GLY A 101 -3.83 7.94 10.17
N GLY A 102 -3.45 6.70 9.91
CA GLY A 102 -4.37 5.60 9.62
C GLY A 102 -4.85 4.88 10.88
N SER A 103 -5.80 4.01 10.69
CA SER A 103 -6.28 3.10 11.71
C SER A 103 -7.01 1.91 11.11
N PRO A 104 -7.06 0.76 11.81
CA PRO A 104 -7.90 -0.37 11.43
C PRO A 104 -9.38 0.01 11.28
N ALA A 105 -9.85 1.00 12.05
CA ALA A 105 -11.22 1.48 12.00
C ALA A 105 -11.58 2.10 10.64
N LEU A 106 -10.62 2.76 9.97
CA LEU A 106 -10.85 3.31 8.64
C LEU A 106 -11.08 2.19 7.63
N LEU A 107 -10.23 1.16 7.62
CA LEU A 107 -10.35 0.03 6.71
C LEU A 107 -11.68 -0.72 6.93
N LYS A 108 -12.07 -0.96 8.19
CA LYS A 108 -13.36 -1.58 8.52
C LYS A 108 -14.56 -0.74 8.05
N ARG A 109 -14.50 0.58 8.21
CA ARG A 109 -15.58 1.49 7.73
C ARG A 109 -15.68 1.47 6.20
N LEU A 110 -14.56 1.53 5.49
CA LEU A 110 -14.56 1.44 4.04
C LEU A 110 -15.10 0.08 3.58
N ARG A 111 -14.68 -1.02 4.22
CA ARG A 111 -15.17 -2.37 3.89
C ARG A 111 -16.69 -2.51 4.00
N ALA A 112 -17.31 -1.77 4.90
CA ALA A 112 -18.76 -1.82 5.10
C ALA A 112 -19.57 -1.12 3.98
N ILE A 113 -18.90 -0.32 3.12
CA ILE A 113 -19.58 0.55 2.14
C ILE A 113 -19.00 0.46 0.72
N THR A 114 -18.05 -0.43 0.44
CA THR A 114 -17.52 -0.67 -0.91
C THR A 114 -17.20 -2.13 -1.14
N ASP A 115 -17.36 -2.59 -2.38
CA ASP A 115 -16.92 -3.91 -2.81
C ASP A 115 -15.55 -3.92 -3.51
N LEU A 116 -14.92 -2.77 -3.71
CA LEU A 116 -13.57 -2.70 -4.27
C LEU A 116 -12.59 -3.51 -3.40
N PRO A 117 -11.68 -4.28 -4.02
CA PRO A 117 -10.62 -4.94 -3.28
C PRO A 117 -9.73 -3.94 -2.54
N MET A 118 -9.37 -4.25 -1.28
CA MET A 118 -8.62 -3.33 -0.42
C MET A 118 -7.28 -3.88 0.00
N LEU A 119 -6.23 -3.07 -0.20
CA LEU A 119 -4.87 -3.28 0.28
C LEU A 119 -4.72 -2.64 1.67
N CYS A 120 -4.37 -3.44 2.67
CA CYS A 120 -3.89 -2.91 3.95
C CYS A 120 -2.44 -2.45 3.80
N ALA A 121 -2.23 -1.14 3.76
CA ALA A 121 -0.91 -0.52 3.77
C ALA A 121 -0.49 -0.26 5.22
N ASN A 122 0.37 -1.12 5.75
CA ASN A 122 0.89 -1.04 7.11
C ASN A 122 2.33 -1.55 7.16
N LEU A 123 3.05 -1.32 8.27
CA LEU A 123 4.35 -1.92 8.53
C LEU A 123 4.13 -3.36 9.03
N ILE A 124 4.18 -4.32 8.12
CA ILE A 124 3.92 -5.72 8.42
C ILE A 124 5.25 -6.47 8.63
N ILE A 125 5.48 -6.92 9.85
CA ILE A 125 6.72 -7.60 10.29
C ILE A 125 6.46 -8.95 10.96
N ARG A 126 5.19 -9.28 11.24
CA ARG A 126 4.80 -10.52 11.91
C ARG A 126 3.55 -11.15 11.28
N PRO A 127 3.44 -12.51 11.25
CA PRO A 127 2.27 -13.21 10.72
C PRO A 127 0.95 -12.82 11.40
N TYR A 128 0.97 -12.47 12.69
CA TYR A 128 -0.17 -11.96 13.44
C TYR A 128 -0.85 -10.79 12.71
N GLN A 129 -0.06 -9.82 12.21
CA GLN A 129 -0.57 -8.63 11.51
C GLN A 129 -1.27 -8.97 10.18
N VAL A 130 -0.85 -10.04 9.51
CA VAL A 130 -1.50 -10.52 8.28
C VAL A 130 -2.91 -11.01 8.58
N VAL A 131 -3.08 -11.76 9.68
CA VAL A 131 -4.40 -12.22 10.14
C VAL A 131 -5.26 -11.03 10.61
N GLU A 132 -4.68 -10.09 11.36
CA GLU A 132 -5.35 -8.84 11.75
C GLU A 132 -5.89 -8.08 10.53
N ALA A 133 -5.04 -7.86 9.52
CA ALA A 133 -5.43 -7.14 8.30
C ALA A 133 -6.65 -7.80 7.64
N ARG A 134 -6.69 -9.13 7.56
CA ARG A 134 -7.85 -9.84 7.02
C ARG A 134 -9.10 -9.66 7.90
N VAL A 135 -8.97 -9.75 9.20
CA VAL A 135 -10.08 -9.50 10.15
C VAL A 135 -10.61 -8.06 10.03
N TRP A 136 -9.77 -7.11 9.66
CA TRP A 136 -10.18 -5.73 9.39
C TRP A 136 -10.88 -5.57 8.03
N GLY A 137 -10.77 -6.55 7.13
CA GLY A 137 -11.44 -6.57 5.83
C GLY A 137 -10.52 -6.35 4.64
N ALA A 138 -9.20 -6.48 4.81
CA ALA A 138 -8.23 -6.40 3.72
C ALA A 138 -8.31 -7.61 2.78
N ASP A 139 -8.10 -7.39 1.49
CA ASP A 139 -8.02 -8.40 0.43
C ASP A 139 -6.58 -8.52 -0.12
N ALA A 140 -5.72 -7.61 0.29
CA ALA A 140 -4.29 -7.61 0.02
C ALA A 140 -3.51 -7.00 1.20
N VAL A 141 -2.21 -7.32 1.28
CA VAL A 141 -1.30 -6.79 2.30
C VAL A 141 -0.04 -6.26 1.63
N LEU A 142 0.42 -5.08 2.07
CA LEU A 142 1.67 -4.48 1.63
C LEU A 142 2.83 -5.04 2.45
N PHE A 143 3.86 -5.51 1.77
CA PHE A 143 5.12 -5.95 2.38
C PHE A 143 6.28 -5.10 1.86
N MET A 144 7.26 -4.86 2.72
CA MET A 144 8.49 -4.14 2.39
C MET A 144 9.68 -5.01 2.76
N PRO A 145 10.55 -5.40 1.81
CA PRO A 145 11.72 -6.23 2.09
C PRO A 145 12.69 -5.61 3.10
N SER A 146 12.80 -4.27 3.11
CA SER A 146 13.62 -3.53 4.08
C SER A 146 13.23 -3.68 5.55
N LEU A 147 12.01 -4.16 5.84
CA LEU A 147 11.53 -4.29 7.22
C LEU A 147 11.85 -5.65 7.85
N VAL A 148 12.13 -6.67 7.05
CA VAL A 148 12.25 -8.06 7.51
C VAL A 148 13.28 -8.83 6.69
N GLU A 149 13.82 -9.89 7.28
CA GLU A 149 14.67 -10.82 6.54
C GLU A 149 13.88 -11.54 5.42
N GLN A 150 14.58 -11.96 4.37
CA GLN A 150 13.97 -12.63 3.21
C GLN A 150 13.14 -13.87 3.59
N ARG A 151 13.59 -14.64 4.59
CA ARG A 151 12.83 -15.81 5.09
C ARG A 151 11.48 -15.36 5.65
N THR A 152 11.49 -14.35 6.52
CA THR A 152 10.28 -13.79 7.13
C THR A 152 9.34 -13.20 6.06
N LEU A 153 9.87 -12.52 5.05
CA LEU A 153 9.07 -12.04 3.92
C LEU A 153 8.32 -13.19 3.24
N GLY A 154 9.00 -14.31 2.97
CA GLY A 154 8.39 -15.51 2.39
C GLY A 154 7.29 -16.12 3.27
N GLU A 155 7.50 -16.17 4.59
CA GLU A 155 6.52 -16.64 5.58
C GLU A 155 5.27 -15.73 5.61
N LEU A 156 5.45 -14.41 5.64
CA LEU A 156 4.37 -13.42 5.61
C LEU A 156 3.55 -13.51 4.33
N MET A 157 4.21 -13.62 3.17
CA MET A 157 3.53 -13.78 1.88
C MET A 157 2.78 -15.12 1.79
N SER A 158 3.32 -16.19 2.38
CA SER A 158 2.65 -17.49 2.48
C SER A 158 1.40 -17.40 3.35
N GLN A 159 1.47 -16.70 4.49
CA GLN A 159 0.32 -16.45 5.36
C GLN A 159 -0.79 -15.66 4.64
N ALA A 160 -0.43 -14.63 3.87
CA ALA A 160 -1.41 -13.89 3.06
C ALA A 160 -2.11 -14.81 2.04
N ARG A 161 -1.36 -15.68 1.37
CA ARG A 161 -1.89 -16.65 0.40
C ARG A 161 -2.87 -17.63 1.04
N ILE A 162 -2.58 -18.15 2.26
CA ILE A 162 -3.49 -19.04 3.00
C ILE A 162 -4.84 -18.35 3.26
N LEU A 163 -4.84 -17.04 3.47
CA LEU A 163 -6.04 -16.24 3.68
C LEU A 163 -6.66 -15.71 2.36
N ASN A 164 -6.19 -16.22 1.21
CA ASN A 164 -6.61 -15.78 -0.11
C ASN A 164 -6.44 -14.27 -0.33
N MET A 165 -5.44 -13.67 0.33
CA MET A 165 -5.05 -12.27 0.14
C MET A 165 -3.89 -12.16 -0.84
N ALA A 166 -3.88 -11.10 -1.64
CA ALA A 166 -2.74 -10.78 -2.48
C ALA A 166 -1.60 -10.19 -1.63
N ALA A 167 -0.36 -10.56 -1.98
CA ALA A 167 0.84 -9.92 -1.48
C ALA A 167 1.30 -8.84 -2.48
N VAL A 168 1.30 -7.59 -2.06
CA VAL A 168 1.90 -6.48 -2.81
C VAL A 168 3.25 -6.18 -2.17
N VAL A 169 4.35 -6.31 -2.90
CA VAL A 169 5.69 -6.04 -2.38
C VAL A 169 6.17 -4.69 -2.90
N LEU A 170 6.34 -3.74 -1.98
CA LEU A 170 6.86 -2.39 -2.27
C LEU A 170 8.38 -2.42 -2.19
N VAL A 171 9.03 -1.99 -3.27
CA VAL A 171 10.48 -1.98 -3.42
C VAL A 171 11.00 -0.60 -3.81
N HIS A 172 12.21 -0.24 -3.36
CA HIS A 172 12.83 1.05 -3.63
C HIS A 172 14.20 0.93 -4.33
N ASP A 173 14.79 -0.26 -4.35
CA ASP A 173 16.07 -0.54 -5.00
C ASP A 173 16.13 -1.96 -5.56
N GLU A 174 17.27 -2.28 -6.18
CA GLU A 174 17.49 -3.58 -6.84
C GLU A 174 17.57 -4.73 -5.83
N ALA A 175 18.14 -4.51 -4.65
CA ALA A 175 18.27 -5.56 -3.63
C ALA A 175 16.88 -5.96 -3.09
N GLU A 176 16.00 -4.97 -2.84
CA GLU A 176 14.59 -5.20 -2.46
C GLU A 176 13.82 -5.88 -3.60
N LEU A 177 14.05 -5.48 -4.86
CA LEU A 177 13.44 -6.12 -6.03
C LEU A 177 13.85 -7.59 -6.16
N GLU A 178 15.14 -7.88 -6.02
CA GLU A 178 15.62 -9.25 -6.02
C GLU A 178 15.01 -10.10 -4.90
N ALA A 179 14.91 -9.55 -3.68
CA ALA A 179 14.25 -10.24 -2.57
C ALA A 179 12.77 -10.54 -2.89
N ALA A 180 12.04 -9.59 -3.48
CA ALA A 180 10.66 -9.77 -3.92
C ALA A 180 10.54 -10.88 -4.99
N ILE A 181 11.44 -10.89 -5.98
CA ILE A 181 11.46 -11.91 -7.05
C ILE A 181 11.77 -13.30 -6.46
N ARG A 182 12.78 -13.42 -5.57
CA ARG A 182 13.11 -14.67 -4.88
C ARG A 182 11.94 -15.23 -4.07
N CYS A 183 11.15 -14.34 -3.44
CA CYS A 183 9.93 -14.70 -2.72
C CYS A 183 8.71 -14.93 -3.65
N ARG A 184 8.90 -14.87 -4.98
CA ARG A 184 7.86 -15.10 -6.00
C ARG A 184 6.69 -14.11 -5.87
N ALA A 185 6.98 -12.84 -5.58
CA ALA A 185 5.98 -11.77 -5.58
C ALA A 185 5.31 -11.68 -6.95
N ARG A 186 3.98 -11.67 -6.98
CA ARG A 186 3.18 -11.55 -8.21
C ARG A 186 2.78 -10.11 -8.51
N ILE A 187 2.76 -9.25 -7.50
CA ILE A 187 2.49 -7.82 -7.60
C ILE A 187 3.68 -7.10 -6.98
N ILE A 188 4.39 -6.33 -7.78
CA ILE A 188 5.55 -5.55 -7.36
C ILE A 188 5.21 -4.07 -7.54
N ALA A 189 5.26 -3.34 -6.46
CA ALA A 189 5.07 -1.90 -6.42
C ALA A 189 6.45 -1.22 -6.29
N VAL A 190 6.76 -0.26 -7.16
CA VAL A 190 8.02 0.47 -7.10
C VAL A 190 7.79 1.87 -6.56
N GLY A 191 8.48 2.19 -5.46
CA GLY A 191 8.38 3.47 -4.78
C GLY A 191 9.14 4.59 -5.51
N GLY A 192 8.43 5.66 -5.88
CA GLY A 192 9.02 6.85 -6.50
C GLY A 192 9.73 7.77 -5.49
N ARG A 193 9.49 7.59 -4.19
CA ARG A 193 10.21 8.36 -3.17
C ARG A 193 11.51 7.68 -2.79
N VAL A 194 12.58 8.47 -2.76
CA VAL A 194 13.88 8.03 -2.25
C VAL A 194 13.80 7.92 -0.73
N PRO A 195 14.05 6.75 -0.12
CA PRO A 195 13.84 6.57 1.33
C PRO A 195 14.61 7.56 2.19
N HIS A 196 15.86 7.89 1.81
CA HIS A 196 16.73 8.75 2.60
C HIS A 196 16.41 10.25 2.49
N THR A 197 15.89 10.73 1.37
CA THR A 197 15.59 12.16 1.16
C THR A 197 14.10 12.45 1.15
N LEU A 198 13.26 11.42 0.97
CA LEU A 198 11.82 11.51 0.74
C LEU A 198 11.44 12.28 -0.53
N GLU A 199 12.40 12.71 -1.32
CA GLU A 199 12.18 13.35 -2.61
C GLU A 199 11.60 12.37 -3.63
N VAL A 200 10.83 12.89 -4.58
CA VAL A 200 10.28 12.08 -5.66
C VAL A 200 11.28 12.03 -6.81
N ASP A 201 11.72 10.83 -7.15
CA ASP A 201 12.58 10.54 -8.29
C ASP A 201 11.90 9.52 -9.23
N HIS A 202 11.11 10.04 -10.17
CA HIS A 202 10.42 9.19 -11.15
C HIS A 202 11.39 8.54 -12.15
N ARG A 203 12.57 9.14 -12.40
CA ARG A 203 13.58 8.55 -13.29
C ARG A 203 14.15 7.26 -12.67
N ARG A 204 14.57 7.31 -11.41
CA ARG A 204 15.06 6.15 -10.68
C ARG A 204 13.97 5.07 -10.57
N MET A 205 12.74 5.48 -10.26
CA MET A 205 11.61 4.56 -10.20
C MET A 205 11.40 3.83 -11.53
N ARG A 206 11.45 4.55 -12.66
CA ARG A 206 11.29 3.96 -14.00
C ARG A 206 12.41 2.96 -14.32
N GLN A 207 13.65 3.30 -14.02
CA GLN A 207 14.80 2.40 -14.19
C GLN A 207 14.63 1.09 -13.37
N LEU A 208 14.02 1.15 -12.21
CA LEU A 208 13.73 -0.02 -11.39
C LEU A 208 12.53 -0.80 -11.93
N LEU A 209 11.48 -0.12 -12.42
CA LEU A 209 10.32 -0.74 -13.08
C LEU A 209 10.72 -1.56 -14.31
N ASP A 210 11.67 -1.09 -15.09
CA ASP A 210 12.20 -1.79 -16.27
C ASP A 210 12.84 -3.14 -15.93
N LYS A 211 13.30 -3.31 -14.67
CA LYS A 211 13.91 -4.55 -14.16
C LYS A 211 12.89 -5.52 -13.58
N VAL A 212 11.65 -5.10 -13.38
CA VAL A 212 10.58 -5.98 -12.90
C VAL A 212 10.15 -6.93 -14.03
N PRO A 213 10.16 -8.25 -13.80
CA PRO A 213 9.75 -9.22 -14.82
C PRO A 213 8.34 -8.93 -15.37
N SER A 214 8.17 -9.11 -16.69
CA SER A 214 6.92 -8.77 -17.39
C SER A 214 5.73 -9.66 -17.02
N ASP A 215 5.99 -10.83 -16.41
CA ASP A 215 4.96 -11.74 -15.91
C ASP A 215 4.44 -11.35 -14.51
N ARG A 216 4.87 -10.19 -13.98
CA ARG A 216 4.43 -9.61 -12.72
C ARG A 216 3.56 -8.38 -12.96
N ILE A 217 2.59 -8.14 -12.08
CA ILE A 217 1.86 -6.87 -12.06
C ILE A 217 2.81 -5.80 -11.52
N ARG A 218 3.04 -4.76 -12.32
CA ARG A 218 3.94 -3.64 -12.04
C ARG A 218 3.16 -2.41 -11.67
N LEU A 219 3.33 -1.93 -10.44
CA LEU A 219 2.68 -0.73 -9.95
C LEU A 219 3.72 0.35 -9.65
N ALA A 220 3.45 1.59 -10.05
CA ALA A 220 4.24 2.74 -9.63
C ALA A 220 3.56 3.44 -8.44
N VAL A 221 4.32 3.81 -7.41
CA VAL A 221 3.79 4.39 -6.17
C VAL A 221 4.50 5.69 -5.84
N GLY A 222 3.72 6.76 -5.64
CA GLY A 222 4.18 8.02 -5.06
C GLY A 222 4.54 9.12 -6.04
N GLY A 223 4.13 10.34 -5.68
CA GLY A 223 4.48 11.57 -6.38
C GLY A 223 3.63 11.92 -7.60
N PHE A 224 2.58 11.17 -7.90
CA PHE A 224 1.72 11.42 -9.06
C PHE A 224 0.64 12.46 -8.77
N ASN A 225 0.63 13.56 -9.54
CA ASN A 225 -0.37 14.61 -9.45
C ASN A 225 -0.70 15.28 -10.81
N LYS A 226 -0.04 14.84 -11.90
CA LYS A 226 -0.22 15.37 -13.26
C LYS A 226 -0.31 14.24 -14.28
N LYS A 227 -1.12 14.43 -15.33
CA LYS A 227 -1.28 13.47 -16.43
C LYS A 227 0.04 13.19 -17.15
N SER A 228 0.89 14.20 -17.35
CA SER A 228 2.18 14.03 -18.01
C SER A 228 3.12 13.04 -17.31
N GLN A 229 3.02 12.90 -16.00
CA GLN A 229 3.81 11.92 -15.24
C GLN A 229 3.35 10.47 -15.48
N LEU A 230 2.10 10.29 -15.93
CA LEU A 230 1.48 8.98 -16.15
C LEU A 230 1.49 8.59 -17.63
N SER A 231 1.53 9.55 -18.54
CA SER A 231 1.40 9.31 -19.99
C SER A 231 2.48 8.36 -20.53
N GLU A 232 3.70 8.49 -20.03
CA GLU A 232 4.81 7.62 -20.40
C GLU A 232 4.72 6.22 -19.77
N LEU A 233 4.24 6.15 -18.53
CA LEU A 233 4.15 4.90 -17.79
C LEU A 233 3.01 3.99 -18.25
N ARG A 234 1.95 4.55 -18.85
CA ARG A 234 0.73 3.79 -19.23
C ARG A 234 0.98 2.62 -20.18
N HIS A 235 2.07 2.62 -20.92
CA HIS A 235 2.42 1.57 -21.87
C HIS A 235 3.49 0.62 -21.33
N GLU A 236 4.04 0.92 -20.15
CA GLU A 236 5.20 0.21 -19.60
C GLU A 236 4.84 -0.60 -18.35
N ILE A 237 3.76 -0.19 -17.64
CA ILE A 237 3.34 -0.80 -16.37
C ILE A 237 1.83 -0.98 -16.30
N ASP A 238 1.37 -1.78 -15.34
CA ASP A 238 -0.05 -2.13 -15.22
C ASP A 238 -0.87 -1.06 -14.49
N GLY A 239 -0.26 -0.26 -13.61
CA GLY A 239 -1.01 0.77 -12.90
C GLY A 239 -0.21 1.63 -11.94
N VAL A 240 -0.92 2.54 -11.29
CA VAL A 240 -0.36 3.48 -10.31
C VAL A 240 -1.16 3.52 -9.03
N MET A 241 -0.47 3.75 -7.92
CA MET A 241 -1.09 4.06 -6.63
C MET A 241 -0.98 5.57 -6.36
N VAL A 242 -2.11 6.22 -6.18
CA VAL A 242 -2.19 7.68 -5.98
C VAL A 242 -2.89 7.97 -4.64
N GLY A 243 -2.21 8.70 -3.77
CA GLY A 243 -2.72 9.03 -2.43
C GLY A 243 -2.70 10.53 -2.15
N THR A 244 -1.54 11.11 -1.86
CA THR A 244 -1.42 12.49 -1.37
C THR A 244 -2.19 13.50 -2.24
N ALA A 245 -2.10 13.40 -3.56
CA ALA A 245 -2.81 14.29 -4.47
C ALA A 245 -4.34 14.15 -4.33
N LEU A 246 -4.85 12.93 -4.23
CA LEU A 246 -6.28 12.65 -4.02
C LEU A 246 -6.76 13.15 -2.67
N MET A 247 -5.98 12.88 -1.61
CA MET A 247 -6.31 13.31 -0.25
C MET A 247 -6.30 14.84 -0.09
N LYS A 248 -5.48 15.58 -0.84
CA LYS A 248 -5.45 17.05 -0.84
C LYS A 248 -6.53 17.70 -1.69
N SER A 249 -7.08 16.94 -2.65
CA SER A 249 -8.03 17.48 -3.60
C SER A 249 -9.37 17.82 -2.96
N THR A 250 -9.88 19.00 -3.23
CA THR A 250 -11.27 19.38 -2.93
C THR A 250 -12.26 18.83 -3.96
N ARG A 251 -11.75 18.39 -5.13
CA ARG A 251 -12.52 17.83 -6.25
C ARG A 251 -11.86 16.55 -6.77
N PRO A 252 -11.85 15.45 -5.99
CA PRO A 252 -11.12 14.24 -6.36
C PRO A 252 -11.60 13.64 -7.68
N GLN A 253 -12.88 13.68 -8.03
CA GLN A 253 -13.39 13.21 -9.33
C GLN A 253 -12.77 13.98 -10.51
N GLN A 254 -12.62 15.31 -10.37
CA GLN A 254 -11.98 16.13 -11.41
C GLN A 254 -10.50 15.77 -11.55
N LEU A 255 -9.78 15.60 -10.44
CA LEU A 255 -8.38 15.20 -10.44
C LEU A 255 -8.19 13.81 -11.08
N ILE A 256 -9.04 12.83 -10.75
CA ILE A 256 -8.98 11.48 -11.34
C ILE A 256 -9.12 11.57 -12.88
N ARG A 257 -10.07 12.36 -13.39
CA ARG A 257 -10.21 12.61 -14.84
C ARG A 257 -9.00 13.33 -15.42
N GLN A 258 -8.47 14.34 -14.73
CA GLN A 258 -7.25 15.05 -15.15
C GLN A 258 -6.02 14.14 -15.20
N LEU A 259 -5.95 13.12 -14.36
CA LEU A 259 -4.93 12.08 -14.41
C LEU A 259 -5.16 11.08 -15.57
N GLY A 260 -6.33 11.15 -16.23
CA GLY A 260 -6.67 10.34 -17.40
C GLY A 260 -7.34 9.01 -17.07
N PHE A 261 -8.00 8.91 -15.92
CA PHE A 261 -8.90 7.80 -15.58
C PHE A 261 -10.35 8.24 -15.82
N THR A 262 -10.93 7.76 -16.90
CA THR A 262 -12.29 8.11 -17.38
C THR A 262 -13.24 6.95 -17.23
#